data_8e540f4c7518faa1ced97fcfabfe0af0
#
_entry.id   8e540f4c7518faa1ced97fcfabfe0af0
#
_cell.length_a   1.000
_cell.length_b   1.000
_cell.length_c   1.000
_cell.angle_alpha   90.00
_cell.angle_beta   90.00
_cell.angle_gamma   90.00
#
_symmetry.space_group_name_H-M   'P 1'
#
loop_
_entity.id
_entity.type
_entity.pdbx_description
1 polymer ?
#
loop_
_entity_poly.entity_id
_entity_poly.type
_entity_poly.pdbx_seq_one_letter_code
_entity_poly.pdbx_strand_id
1 'polypeptide(L)'
;MANAILNLKERNIMQNQIVKIRLLILTGIGIFLSGCSISDWYNGYYVERYANKEAQKDREQYYNSESPEMQELRKQNDKYCGDLSEKPENRVARDGYPNGVWNQGMYVNCMEDRGTPTYGTWAGMQKKKHDEELRAKGKRVM
;
A
#
# COMPACT_ATOMS: atom_id res chain seq x y z
N MET A 1 70.52 7.39 19.03
CA MET A 1 69.73 6.59 18.04
C MET A 1 68.48 5.94 18.67
N ALA A 2 68.49 5.41 19.86
CA ALA A 2 67.33 4.73 20.50
C ALA A 2 66.08 5.64 20.65
N ASN A 3 66.22 6.90 21.02
CA ASN A 3 65.08 7.84 21.22
C ASN A 3 64.29 8.17 19.90
N ALA A 4 64.96 8.15 18.76
CA ALA A 4 64.32 8.37 17.45
C ALA A 4 63.44 7.20 17.02
N ILE A 5 63.84 5.97 17.33
CA ILE A 5 63.11 4.75 17.00
C ILE A 5 61.84 4.62 17.88
N LEU A 6 61.95 4.99 19.16
CA LEU A 6 60.80 5.02 20.08
C LEU A 6 59.73 6.03 19.64
N ASN A 7 60.12 7.22 19.23
CA ASN A 7 59.23 8.26 18.73
C ASN A 7 58.50 7.89 17.40
N LEU A 8 59.15 7.11 16.55
CA LEU A 8 58.54 6.59 15.31
C LEU A 8 57.53 5.52 15.61
N LYS A 9 57.80 4.65 16.58
CA LYS A 9 56.89 3.56 16.98
C LYS A 9 55.63 4.11 17.65
N GLU A 10 55.75 5.07 18.50
CA GLU A 10 54.60 5.72 19.14
C GLU A 10 53.73 6.50 18.13
N ARG A 11 54.32 7.20 17.17
CA ARG A 11 53.56 7.87 16.10
C ARG A 11 52.81 6.89 15.22
N ASN A 12 53.39 5.73 14.88
CA ASN A 12 52.70 4.71 14.11
C ASN A 12 51.54 4.06 14.86
N ILE A 13 51.70 3.85 16.18
CA ILE A 13 50.59 3.36 17.04
C ILE A 13 49.46 4.36 17.10
N MET A 14 49.74 5.63 17.29
CA MET A 14 48.77 6.72 17.37
C MET A 14 48.04 6.91 16.02
N GLN A 15 48.75 6.86 14.91
CA GLN A 15 48.13 6.90 13.57
C GLN A 15 47.20 5.72 13.31
N ASN A 16 47.60 4.51 13.66
CA ASN A 16 46.73 3.33 13.52
C ASN A 16 45.48 3.42 14.40
N GLN A 17 45.55 3.97 15.57
CA GLN A 17 44.37 4.20 16.42
C GLN A 17 43.43 5.24 15.82
N ILE A 18 43.95 6.33 15.28
CA ILE A 18 43.16 7.39 14.62
C ILE A 18 42.43 6.80 13.37
N VAL A 19 43.11 5.99 12.59
CA VAL A 19 42.48 5.31 11.41
C VAL A 19 41.36 4.38 11.84
N LYS A 20 41.53 3.58 12.89
CA LYS A 20 40.50 2.69 13.41
C LYS A 20 39.27 3.48 13.93
N ILE A 21 39.50 4.57 14.65
CA ILE A 21 38.40 5.42 15.15
C ILE A 21 37.65 6.08 13.99
N ARG A 22 38.34 6.57 12.96
CA ARG A 22 37.68 7.12 11.76
C ARG A 22 36.87 6.09 11.01
N LEU A 23 37.37 4.85 10.90
CA LEU A 23 36.65 3.76 10.26
C LEU A 23 35.37 3.40 11.03
N LEU A 24 35.43 3.33 12.37
CA LEU A 24 34.28 3.09 13.24
C LEU A 24 33.22 4.19 13.15
N ILE A 25 33.66 5.46 13.07
CA ILE A 25 32.72 6.59 12.90
C ILE A 25 32.04 6.53 11.54
N LEU A 26 32.78 6.24 10.47
CA LEU A 26 32.20 6.13 9.11
C LEU A 26 31.22 4.97 8.98
N THR A 27 31.54 3.81 9.59
CA THR A 27 30.60 2.66 9.62
C THR A 27 29.37 2.95 10.47
N GLY A 28 29.54 3.64 11.61
CA GLY A 28 28.42 4.11 12.45
C GLY A 28 27.48 5.03 11.71
N ILE A 29 28.01 6.04 11.01
CA ILE A 29 27.20 6.97 10.20
C ILE A 29 26.47 6.24 9.08
N GLY A 30 27.11 5.27 8.41
CA GLY A 30 26.48 4.45 7.36
C GLY A 30 25.27 3.67 7.88
N ILE A 31 25.34 3.12 9.08
CA ILE A 31 24.22 2.40 9.71
C ILE A 31 23.06 3.34 10.08
N PHE A 32 23.35 4.55 10.57
CA PHE A 32 22.32 5.54 10.88
C PHE A 32 21.61 6.09 9.65
N LEU A 33 22.30 6.22 8.51
CA LEU A 33 21.70 6.67 7.26
C LEU A 33 20.85 5.59 6.58
N SER A 34 21.11 4.31 6.86
CA SER A 34 20.30 3.19 6.38
C SER A 34 19.10 2.86 7.27
N GLY A 35 18.93 3.56 8.38
CA GLY A 35 17.91 3.29 9.41
C GLY A 35 16.45 3.42 8.96
N CYS A 36 16.15 4.13 7.86
CA CYS A 36 14.78 4.21 7.31
C CYS A 36 14.26 2.83 6.84
N SER A 37 15.15 1.95 6.39
CA SER A 37 14.77 0.65 5.82
C SER A 37 14.31 -0.38 6.87
N ILE A 38 14.85 -0.35 8.08
CA ILE A 38 14.53 -1.32 9.14
C ILE A 38 13.17 -1.02 9.77
N SER A 39 12.85 0.26 9.97
CA SER A 39 11.54 0.70 10.47
C SER A 39 10.44 0.34 9.48
N ASP A 40 10.66 0.57 8.19
CA ASP A 40 9.70 0.26 7.14
C ASP A 40 9.46 -1.25 7.01
N TRP A 41 10.51 -2.06 7.18
CA TRP A 41 10.39 -3.51 7.18
C TRP A 41 9.60 -4.02 8.39
N TYR A 42 9.88 -3.48 9.58
CA TYR A 42 9.21 -3.85 10.83
C TYR A 42 7.72 -3.45 10.83
N ASN A 43 7.39 -2.29 10.25
CA ASN A 43 6.01 -1.78 10.15
C ASN A 43 5.21 -2.40 8.98
N GLY A 44 5.75 -3.40 8.29
CA GLY A 44 5.04 -4.09 7.21
C GLY A 44 4.93 -3.30 5.89
N TYR A 45 5.61 -2.15 5.77
CA TYR A 45 5.54 -1.27 4.59
C TYR A 45 5.72 -2.01 3.26
N TYR A 46 6.70 -2.92 3.18
CA TYR A 46 6.95 -3.67 1.95
C TYR A 46 5.85 -4.70 1.65
N VAL A 47 5.26 -5.30 2.68
CA VAL A 47 4.15 -6.26 2.54
C VAL A 47 2.90 -5.54 2.06
N GLU A 48 2.57 -4.39 2.66
CA GLU A 48 1.43 -3.56 2.23
C GLU A 48 1.61 -3.02 0.82
N ARG A 49 2.82 -2.56 0.48
CA ARG A 49 3.12 -2.08 -0.87
C ARG A 49 2.98 -3.18 -1.92
N TYR A 50 3.43 -4.40 -1.61
CA TYR A 50 3.27 -5.54 -2.50
C TYR A 50 1.79 -5.91 -2.67
N ALA A 51 1.05 -6.05 -1.56
CA ALA A 51 -0.38 -6.36 -1.58
C ALA A 51 -1.19 -5.30 -2.33
N ASN A 52 -0.90 -4.01 -2.13
CA ASN A 52 -1.54 -2.92 -2.85
C ASN A 52 -1.25 -2.97 -4.36
N LYS A 53 -0.03 -3.33 -4.75
CA LYS A 53 0.35 -3.46 -6.16
C LYS A 53 -0.36 -4.63 -6.84
N GLU A 54 -0.48 -5.77 -6.16
CA GLU A 54 -1.24 -6.91 -6.68
C GLU A 54 -2.73 -6.58 -6.79
N ALA A 55 -3.32 -5.98 -5.75
CA ALA A 55 -4.72 -5.55 -5.78
C ALA A 55 -5.01 -4.51 -6.89
N GLN A 56 -4.02 -3.66 -7.20
CA GLN A 56 -4.14 -2.73 -8.32
C GLN A 56 -4.14 -3.45 -9.67
N LYS A 57 -3.25 -4.43 -9.87
CA LYS A 57 -3.23 -5.24 -11.10
C LYS A 57 -4.53 -6.00 -11.32
N ASP A 58 -5.05 -6.64 -10.27
CA ASP A 58 -6.31 -7.37 -10.35
C ASP A 58 -7.48 -6.45 -10.72
N ARG A 59 -7.48 -5.24 -10.19
CA ARG A 59 -8.47 -4.21 -10.54
C ARG A 59 -8.34 -3.77 -12.00
N GLU A 60 -7.13 -3.49 -12.45
CA GLU A 60 -6.86 -3.12 -13.85
C GLU A 60 -7.26 -4.26 -14.80
N GLN A 61 -6.94 -5.49 -14.45
CA GLN A 61 -7.33 -6.66 -15.23
C GLN A 61 -8.86 -6.81 -15.32
N TYR A 62 -9.58 -6.61 -14.21
CA TYR A 62 -11.03 -6.66 -14.17
C TYR A 62 -11.64 -5.65 -15.16
N TYR A 63 -11.24 -4.38 -15.10
CA TYR A 63 -11.79 -3.35 -15.98
C TYR A 63 -11.35 -3.50 -17.45
N ASN A 64 -10.12 -3.94 -17.69
CA ASN A 64 -9.60 -4.14 -19.04
C ASN A 64 -10.18 -5.39 -19.71
N SER A 65 -10.75 -6.33 -18.96
CA SER A 65 -11.42 -7.54 -19.51
C SER A 65 -12.85 -7.27 -19.96
N GLU A 66 -13.41 -6.10 -19.68
CA GLU A 66 -14.76 -5.75 -20.09
C GLU A 66 -14.85 -5.49 -21.60
N SER A 67 -16.00 -5.84 -22.22
CA SER A 67 -16.25 -5.49 -23.62
C SER A 67 -16.33 -3.97 -23.79
N PRO A 68 -16.09 -3.44 -25.00
CA PRO A 68 -16.22 -2.00 -25.27
C PRO A 68 -17.59 -1.44 -24.88
N GLU A 69 -18.66 -2.20 -25.09
CA GLU A 69 -20.02 -1.81 -24.73
C GLU A 69 -20.17 -1.72 -23.21
N MET A 70 -19.58 -2.66 -22.47
CA MET A 70 -19.61 -2.65 -21.00
C MET A 70 -18.79 -1.47 -20.43
N GLN A 71 -17.66 -1.18 -21.03
CA GLN A 71 -16.83 -0.02 -20.63
C GLN A 71 -17.58 1.30 -20.85
N GLU A 72 -18.32 1.43 -21.95
CA GLU A 72 -19.11 2.64 -22.21
C GLU A 72 -20.31 2.75 -21.25
N LEU A 73 -21.03 1.63 -21.01
CA LEU A 73 -22.09 1.56 -20.00
C LEU A 73 -21.56 1.94 -18.62
N ARG A 74 -20.39 1.44 -18.26
CA ARG A 74 -19.73 1.77 -16.98
C ARG A 74 -19.45 3.25 -16.84
N LYS A 75 -18.96 3.91 -17.89
CA LYS A 75 -18.72 5.37 -17.86
C LYS A 75 -19.99 6.16 -17.63
N GLN A 76 -21.08 5.76 -18.28
CA GLN A 76 -22.38 6.41 -18.12
C GLN A 76 -22.92 6.21 -16.71
N ASN A 77 -22.82 4.99 -16.18
CA ASN A 77 -23.25 4.66 -14.83
C ASN A 77 -22.37 5.32 -13.76
N ASP A 78 -21.06 5.36 -13.96
CA ASP A 78 -20.10 6.04 -13.08
C ASP A 78 -20.46 7.53 -12.91
N LYS A 79 -20.70 8.20 -14.04
CA LYS A 79 -21.14 9.61 -14.02
C LYS A 79 -22.47 9.75 -13.28
N TYR A 80 -23.48 8.94 -13.62
CA TYR A 80 -24.80 9.05 -13.02
C TYR A 80 -24.76 8.75 -11.52
N CYS A 81 -24.13 7.66 -11.10
CA CYS A 81 -24.06 7.23 -9.71
C CYS A 81 -23.16 8.17 -8.88
N GLY A 82 -22.10 8.71 -9.48
CA GLY A 82 -21.26 9.73 -8.89
C GLY A 82 -22.05 11.00 -8.59
N ASP A 83 -22.70 11.57 -9.63
CA ASP A 83 -23.54 12.78 -9.50
C ASP A 83 -24.66 12.56 -8.46
N LEU A 84 -25.28 11.36 -8.42
CA LEU A 84 -26.31 11.02 -7.45
C LEU A 84 -25.77 11.03 -6.01
N SER A 85 -24.59 10.45 -5.81
CA SER A 85 -23.96 10.30 -4.49
C SER A 85 -23.37 11.60 -3.95
N GLU A 86 -23.13 12.59 -4.82
CA GLU A 86 -22.62 13.91 -4.45
C GLU A 86 -23.72 14.92 -4.11
N LYS A 87 -24.98 14.63 -4.43
CA LYS A 87 -26.08 15.54 -4.12
C LYS A 87 -26.12 15.85 -2.63
N PRO A 88 -26.38 17.11 -2.23
CA PRO A 88 -26.38 17.51 -0.81
C PRO A 88 -27.26 16.63 0.08
N GLU A 89 -28.43 16.23 -0.41
CA GLU A 89 -29.39 15.38 0.30
C GLU A 89 -28.92 13.94 0.49
N ASN A 90 -27.97 13.48 -0.30
CA ASN A 90 -27.44 12.11 -0.28
C ASN A 90 -26.10 11.98 0.46
N ARG A 91 -25.48 13.10 0.83
CA ARG A 91 -24.21 13.10 1.53
C ARG A 91 -24.32 12.48 2.93
N VAL A 92 -23.25 11.81 3.34
CA VAL A 92 -23.15 11.20 4.68
C VAL A 92 -22.60 12.23 5.67
N ALA A 93 -23.29 12.41 6.79
CA ALA A 93 -22.79 13.26 7.87
C ALA A 93 -21.46 12.68 8.42
N ARG A 94 -20.47 13.57 8.59
CA ARG A 94 -19.16 13.22 9.14
C ARG A 94 -18.60 14.38 9.93
N ASP A 95 -18.05 14.08 11.11
CA ASP A 95 -17.43 15.07 11.98
C ASP A 95 -16.30 15.82 11.25
N GLY A 96 -16.29 17.16 11.40
CA GLY A 96 -15.35 18.04 10.71
C GLY A 96 -15.74 18.41 9.26
N TYR A 97 -16.86 17.89 8.74
CA TYR A 97 -17.36 18.18 7.39
C TYR A 97 -18.78 18.73 7.44
N PRO A 98 -18.97 20.06 7.53
CA PRO A 98 -20.28 20.68 7.74
C PRO A 98 -21.31 20.37 6.65
N ASN A 99 -20.85 20.08 5.44
CA ASN A 99 -21.70 19.71 4.30
C ASN A 99 -21.73 18.19 4.04
N GLY A 100 -21.28 17.38 5.01
CA GLY A 100 -21.13 15.94 4.83
C GLY A 100 -20.06 15.56 3.81
N VAL A 101 -19.90 14.27 3.61
CA VAL A 101 -18.97 13.69 2.62
C VAL A 101 -19.72 12.89 1.58
N TRP A 102 -19.07 12.64 0.46
CA TRP A 102 -19.58 11.79 -0.60
C TRP A 102 -20.05 10.42 -0.08
N ASN A 103 -21.21 9.96 -0.57
CA ASN A 103 -21.83 8.72 -0.15
C ASN A 103 -21.32 7.53 -0.98
N GLN A 104 -20.20 6.96 -0.54
CA GLN A 104 -19.59 5.79 -1.19
C GLN A 104 -20.56 4.59 -1.24
N GLY A 105 -21.34 4.35 -0.19
CA GLY A 105 -22.30 3.23 -0.15
C GLY A 105 -23.36 3.35 -1.23
N MET A 106 -23.96 4.55 -1.38
CA MET A 106 -24.93 4.82 -2.42
C MET A 106 -24.33 4.65 -3.82
N TYR A 107 -23.13 5.16 -4.05
CA TYR A 107 -22.44 4.98 -5.32
C TYR A 107 -22.24 3.49 -5.67
N VAL A 108 -21.71 2.70 -4.74
CA VAL A 108 -21.45 1.26 -4.95
C VAL A 108 -22.74 0.50 -5.27
N ASN A 109 -23.80 0.74 -4.49
CA ASN A 109 -25.10 0.11 -4.71
C ASN A 109 -25.70 0.52 -6.06
N CYS A 110 -25.64 1.81 -6.40
CA CYS A 110 -26.12 2.31 -7.70
C CYS A 110 -25.37 1.65 -8.87
N MET A 111 -24.06 1.50 -8.79
CA MET A 111 -23.26 0.83 -9.83
C MET A 111 -23.63 -0.66 -9.98
N GLU A 112 -23.91 -1.34 -8.87
CA GLU A 112 -24.34 -2.73 -8.86
C GLU A 112 -25.74 -2.88 -9.47
N ASP A 113 -26.70 -2.08 -9.01
CA ASP A 113 -28.10 -2.10 -9.51
C ASP A 113 -28.19 -1.81 -11.01
N ARG A 114 -27.25 -1.05 -11.55
CA ARG A 114 -27.14 -0.70 -12.96
C ARG A 114 -26.30 -1.70 -13.78
N GLY A 115 -25.90 -2.83 -13.19
CA GLY A 115 -25.19 -3.92 -13.87
C GLY A 115 -23.71 -3.67 -14.14
N THR A 116 -23.12 -2.64 -13.54
CA THR A 116 -21.69 -2.34 -13.65
C THR A 116 -21.03 -2.29 -12.26
N PRO A 117 -20.99 -3.41 -11.51
CA PRO A 117 -20.50 -3.41 -10.15
C PRO A 117 -19.05 -2.94 -10.09
N THR A 118 -18.65 -2.34 -8.97
CA THR A 118 -17.25 -1.97 -8.72
C THR A 118 -16.41 -3.24 -8.58
N TYR A 119 -15.09 -3.11 -8.78
CA TYR A 119 -14.16 -4.23 -8.54
C TYR A 119 -14.32 -4.82 -7.12
N GLY A 120 -14.47 -3.97 -6.10
CA GLY A 120 -14.67 -4.43 -4.71
C GLY A 120 -15.93 -5.27 -4.53
N THR A 121 -17.05 -4.85 -5.12
CA THR A 121 -18.32 -5.61 -5.11
C THR A 121 -18.16 -6.92 -5.84
N TRP A 122 -17.60 -6.90 -7.05
CA TRP A 122 -17.35 -8.09 -7.84
C TRP A 122 -16.44 -9.09 -7.12
N ALA A 123 -15.31 -8.64 -6.58
CA ALA A 123 -14.38 -9.49 -5.82
C ALA A 123 -15.06 -10.11 -4.58
N GLY A 124 -15.89 -9.34 -3.88
CA GLY A 124 -16.71 -9.83 -2.77
C GLY A 124 -17.67 -10.94 -3.18
N MET A 125 -18.35 -10.80 -4.33
CA MET A 125 -19.22 -11.83 -4.89
C MET A 125 -18.45 -13.10 -5.25
N GLN A 126 -17.27 -12.97 -5.88
CA GLN A 126 -16.42 -14.12 -6.22
C GLN A 126 -15.95 -14.87 -4.98
N LYS A 127 -15.52 -14.12 -3.94
CA LYS A 127 -15.14 -14.73 -2.66
C LYS A 127 -16.29 -15.48 -2.04
N LYS A 128 -17.49 -14.88 -1.97
CA LYS A 128 -18.68 -15.54 -1.42
C LYS A 128 -19.01 -16.84 -2.15
N LYS A 129 -18.99 -16.83 -3.49
CA LYS A 129 -19.21 -18.02 -4.30
C LYS A 129 -18.18 -19.11 -4.01
N HIS A 130 -16.90 -18.74 -3.94
CA HIS A 130 -15.83 -19.68 -3.60
C HIS A 130 -16.00 -20.27 -2.20
N ASP A 131 -16.36 -19.47 -1.22
CA ASP A 131 -16.61 -19.90 0.16
C ASP A 131 -17.80 -20.87 0.24
N GLU A 132 -18.84 -20.63 -0.52
CA GLU A 132 -20.00 -21.53 -0.63
C GLU A 132 -19.60 -22.89 -1.26
N GLU A 133 -18.78 -22.87 -2.32
CA GLU A 133 -18.24 -24.09 -2.92
C GLU A 133 -17.36 -24.88 -1.96
N LEU A 134 -16.54 -24.22 -1.16
CA LEU A 134 -15.72 -24.88 -0.14
C LEU A 134 -16.59 -25.51 0.95
N ARG A 135 -17.62 -24.80 1.43
CA ARG A 135 -18.57 -25.35 2.41
C ARG A 135 -19.32 -26.57 1.87
N ALA A 136 -19.75 -26.52 0.61
CA ALA A 136 -20.40 -27.66 -0.05
C ALA A 136 -19.49 -28.90 -0.14
N LYS A 137 -18.15 -28.68 -0.22
CA LYS A 137 -17.13 -29.74 -0.19
C LYS A 137 -16.68 -30.13 1.23
N GLY A 138 -17.35 -29.66 2.30
CA GLY A 138 -17.00 -29.93 3.69
C GLY A 138 -15.69 -29.32 4.16
N LYS A 139 -15.15 -28.32 3.43
CA LYS A 139 -13.91 -27.61 3.81
C LYS A 139 -14.23 -26.42 4.69
N ARG A 140 -13.33 -26.18 5.66
CA ARG A 140 -13.42 -25.00 6.55
C ARG A 140 -13.06 -23.73 5.74
N VAL A 141 -13.91 -22.72 5.82
CA VAL A 141 -13.67 -21.37 5.26
C VAL A 141 -13.06 -20.53 6.37
N MET A 142 -11.90 -19.88 6.11
CA MET A 142 -11.27 -18.93 7.03
C MET A 142 -11.70 -17.51 6.70
#